data_4db6eb914746f2356a54d8ca0afb2f3d
#
_entry.id   4db6eb914746f2356a54d8ca0afb2f3d
#
_cell.length_a   1.000
_cell.length_b   1.000
_cell.length_c   1.000
_cell.angle_alpha   90.00
_cell.angle_beta   90.00
_cell.angle_gamma   90.00
#
_symmetry.space_group_name_H-M   'P 1'
#
loop_
_entity.id
_entity.type
_entity.pdbx_description
1 polymer ?
#
loop_
_entity_poly.entity_id
_entity_poly.type
_entity_poly.pdbx_seq_one_letter_code
_entity_poly.pdbx_strand_id
1 'polypeptide(L)'
;MRITVTVALPALSFITPDSCHDGHDDPCSNGQKGGLVSADKWLSQNLPSLIDYLWAHHGLLLITSDESGPSDLAGCCSGGPLGLLPGFGGRVGLLALSPMLTGGRTVATQYDHMSLLRTIEDSFGITEYLNNAARASAMKDVLR
;
A
#
# COMPACT_ATOMS: atom_id res chain seq x y z
N MET A 1 7.85 13.14 12.17
CA MET A 1 8.31 13.79 10.92
C MET A 1 7.08 14.16 10.12
N ARG A 2 7.00 15.38 9.61
CA ARG A 2 5.86 15.84 8.81
C ARG A 2 6.28 15.87 7.34
N ILE A 3 5.48 15.27 6.45
CA ILE A 3 5.75 15.34 5.01
C ILE A 3 5.42 16.75 4.54
N THR A 4 6.39 17.43 3.95
CA THR A 4 6.20 18.73 3.30
C THR A 4 6.74 18.61 1.88
N VAL A 5 5.88 18.80 0.89
CA VAL A 5 6.26 18.78 -0.52
C VAL A 5 6.71 20.18 -0.92
N THR A 6 8.03 20.37 -1.00
CA THR A 6 8.65 21.67 -1.37
C THR A 6 9.34 21.66 -2.74
N VAL A 7 9.44 20.48 -3.36
CA VAL A 7 10.09 20.24 -4.65
C VAL A 7 9.26 19.23 -5.46
N ALA A 8 9.56 19.09 -6.74
CA ALA A 8 8.94 18.05 -7.57
C ALA A 8 9.22 16.67 -6.98
N LEU A 9 8.17 15.87 -6.83
CA LEU A 9 8.32 14.48 -6.42
C LEU A 9 8.91 13.64 -7.55
N PRO A 10 9.70 12.59 -7.24
CA PRO A 10 10.08 11.62 -8.25
C PRO A 10 8.85 10.90 -8.81
N ALA A 11 8.99 10.26 -9.96
CA ALA A 11 7.90 9.55 -10.62
C ALA A 11 7.32 8.39 -9.76
N LEU A 12 8.14 7.80 -8.90
CA LEU A 12 7.72 6.83 -7.89
C LEU A 12 8.33 7.21 -6.54
N SER A 13 7.51 7.24 -5.51
CA SER A 13 7.94 7.42 -4.12
C SER A 13 7.40 6.30 -3.27
N PHE A 14 8.24 5.74 -2.41
CA PHE A 14 7.84 4.76 -1.40
C PHE A 14 7.97 5.42 -0.02
N ILE A 15 6.88 5.45 0.73
CA ILE A 15 6.83 6.13 2.03
C ILE A 15 6.44 5.08 3.08
N THR A 16 7.36 4.80 4.00
CA THR A 16 7.13 3.90 5.12
C THR A 16 7.27 4.69 6.41
N PRO A 17 6.22 4.83 7.23
CA PRO A 17 6.34 5.34 8.59
C PRO A 17 7.21 4.43 9.46
N ASP A 18 7.61 4.91 10.63
CA ASP A 18 8.24 4.05 11.63
C ASP A 18 7.22 3.10 12.27
N SER A 19 7.69 2.05 12.95
CA SER A 19 6.84 0.98 13.50
C SER A 19 5.78 1.45 14.52
N CYS A 20 5.93 2.64 15.08
CA CYS A 20 4.89 3.24 15.92
C CYS A 20 3.74 3.85 15.11
N HIS A 21 3.98 4.19 13.85
CA HIS A 21 3.07 4.96 13.00
C HIS A 21 2.61 4.21 11.74
N ASP A 22 3.11 3.00 11.52
CA ASP A 22 2.74 2.15 10.38
C ASP A 22 1.57 1.20 10.68
N GLY A 23 1.17 1.09 11.97
CA GLY A 23 0.11 0.22 12.45
C GLY A 23 0.60 -1.04 13.17
N HIS A 24 1.92 -1.28 13.21
CA HIS A 24 2.51 -2.51 13.74
C HIS A 24 2.60 -2.50 15.28
N ASP A 25 3.33 -1.54 15.87
CA ASP A 25 3.58 -1.53 17.31
C ASP A 25 2.37 -1.01 18.11
N ASP A 26 1.88 -1.78 19.10
CA ASP A 26 0.93 -1.31 20.10
C ASP A 26 1.16 -2.05 21.45
N PRO A 27 1.73 -1.39 22.46
CA PRO A 27 2.17 0.00 22.47
C PRO A 27 3.47 0.25 21.68
N CYS A 28 3.72 1.49 21.33
CA CYS A 28 5.01 1.92 20.80
C CYS A 28 6.14 1.70 21.82
N SER A 29 7.38 1.67 21.35
CA SER A 29 8.57 1.47 22.19
C SER A 29 8.72 2.50 23.34
N ASN A 30 8.14 3.67 23.20
CA ASN A 30 8.10 4.73 24.22
C ASN A 30 6.88 4.63 25.15
N GLY A 31 6.08 3.56 25.05
CA GLY A 31 4.88 3.32 25.86
C GLY A 31 3.63 4.11 25.41
N GLN A 32 3.70 4.89 24.34
CA GLN A 32 2.52 5.56 23.77
C GLN A 32 1.63 4.56 23.03
N LYS A 33 0.37 4.92 22.84
CA LYS A 33 -0.56 4.11 22.05
C LYS A 33 -0.13 4.10 20.59
N GLY A 34 0.00 2.91 20.04
CA GLY A 34 0.39 2.65 18.67
C GLY A 34 -0.75 2.07 17.82
N GLY A 35 -0.44 1.11 16.97
CA GLY A 35 -1.38 0.42 16.12
C GLY A 35 -2.14 1.36 15.18
N LEU A 36 -3.36 0.99 14.81
CA LEU A 36 -4.18 1.75 13.86
C LEU A 36 -4.48 3.18 14.31
N VAL A 37 -4.54 3.44 15.63
CA VAL A 37 -4.79 4.81 16.15
C VAL A 37 -3.62 5.73 15.85
N SER A 38 -2.41 5.24 15.99
CA SER A 38 -1.20 6.01 15.67
C SER A 38 -1.03 6.18 14.17
N ALA A 39 -1.32 5.13 13.39
CA ALA A 39 -1.29 5.18 11.93
C ALA A 39 -2.29 6.20 11.37
N ASP A 40 -3.54 6.19 11.83
CA ASP A 40 -4.57 7.15 11.42
C ASP A 40 -4.16 8.59 11.72
N LYS A 41 -3.62 8.82 12.92
CA LYS A 41 -3.11 10.14 13.32
C LYS A 41 -1.95 10.59 12.41
N TRP A 42 -1.03 9.67 12.09
CA TRP A 42 0.09 9.97 11.20
C TRP A 42 -0.40 10.31 9.79
N LEU A 43 -1.31 9.52 9.24
CA LEU A 43 -1.90 9.76 7.93
C LEU A 43 -2.61 11.12 7.89
N SER A 44 -3.45 11.42 8.88
CA SER A 44 -4.18 12.70 8.96
C SER A 44 -3.28 13.94 9.03
N GLN A 45 -2.07 13.79 9.56
CA GLN A 45 -1.10 14.88 9.69
C GLN A 45 -0.20 15.05 8.46
N ASN A 46 0.02 13.98 7.70
CA ASN A 46 1.03 13.94 6.65
C ASN A 46 0.45 13.89 5.23
N LEU A 47 -0.74 13.31 5.04
CA LEU A 47 -1.29 13.16 3.71
C LEU A 47 -1.91 14.42 3.10
N PRO A 48 -2.49 15.38 3.82
CA PRO A 48 -3.19 16.49 3.17
C PRO A 48 -2.34 17.22 2.13
N SER A 49 -1.13 17.63 2.48
CA SER A 49 -0.24 18.34 1.54
C SER A 49 0.24 17.47 0.38
N LEU A 50 0.40 16.17 0.62
CA LEU A 50 0.74 15.21 -0.44
C LEU A 50 -0.42 15.01 -1.40
N ILE A 51 -1.64 14.87 -0.87
CA ILE A 51 -2.86 14.77 -1.68
C ILE A 51 -3.04 16.01 -2.54
N ASP A 52 -2.92 17.21 -1.97
CA ASP A 52 -3.02 18.47 -2.72
C ASP A 52 -2.02 18.53 -3.89
N TYR A 53 -0.77 18.13 -3.62
CA TYR A 53 0.24 18.05 -4.67
C TYR A 53 -0.12 17.05 -5.77
N LEU A 54 -0.52 15.83 -5.39
CA LEU A 54 -0.88 14.78 -6.34
C LEU A 54 -2.10 15.16 -7.18
N TRP A 55 -3.08 15.83 -6.59
CA TRP A 55 -4.25 16.36 -7.32
C TRP A 55 -3.85 17.37 -8.39
N ALA A 56 -2.95 18.29 -8.04
CA ALA A 56 -2.45 19.30 -8.98
C ALA A 56 -1.61 18.71 -10.12
N HIS A 57 -1.05 17.51 -9.93
CA HIS A 57 -0.11 16.88 -10.88
C HIS A 57 -0.63 15.55 -11.46
N HIS A 58 -1.93 15.25 -11.33
CA HIS A 58 -2.53 14.00 -11.80
C HIS A 58 -1.83 12.74 -11.24
N GLY A 59 -1.40 12.83 -10.00
CA GLY A 59 -0.71 11.74 -9.32
C GLY A 59 -1.68 10.68 -8.79
N LEU A 60 -1.11 9.55 -8.39
CA LEU A 60 -1.79 8.43 -7.74
C LEU A 60 -1.16 8.17 -6.38
N LEU A 61 -1.97 8.12 -5.32
CA LEU A 61 -1.58 7.66 -4.00
C LEU A 61 -2.19 6.29 -3.75
N LEU A 62 -1.35 5.33 -3.40
CA LEU A 62 -1.75 4.01 -2.95
C LEU A 62 -1.36 3.85 -1.48
N ILE A 63 -2.31 3.42 -0.65
CA ILE A 63 -2.10 3.16 0.77
C ILE A 63 -2.45 1.70 1.03
N THR A 64 -1.50 0.96 1.55
CA THR A 64 -1.67 -0.46 1.90
C THR A 64 -0.73 -0.82 3.05
N SER A 65 -0.92 -1.98 3.66
CA SER A 65 0.04 -2.61 4.56
C SER A 65 0.71 -3.81 3.89
N ASP A 66 1.85 -4.22 4.40
CA ASP A 66 2.60 -5.38 3.93
C ASP A 66 1.95 -6.70 4.38
N GLU A 67 1.37 -6.71 5.58
CA GLU A 67 0.67 -7.87 6.14
C GLU A 67 -0.54 -7.45 6.99
N SER A 68 -1.37 -8.41 7.35
CA SER A 68 -2.45 -8.25 8.30
C SER A 68 -2.00 -8.65 9.71
N GLY A 69 -2.92 -8.53 10.68
CA GLY A 69 -2.64 -8.99 12.04
C GLY A 69 -2.37 -10.52 12.08
N PRO A 70 -1.59 -11.00 13.06
CA PRO A 70 -1.06 -12.37 13.11
C PRO A 70 -2.14 -13.46 13.25
N SER A 71 -3.36 -13.09 13.58
CA SER A 71 -4.51 -14.01 13.66
C SER A 71 -5.29 -14.13 12.34
N ASP A 72 -5.03 -13.28 11.36
CA ASP A 72 -5.71 -13.36 10.07
C ASP A 72 -4.95 -14.28 9.12
N LEU A 73 -5.47 -15.49 8.99
CA LEU A 73 -4.97 -16.50 8.05
C LEU A 73 -5.76 -16.52 6.73
N ALA A 74 -6.70 -15.58 6.56
CA ALA A 74 -7.45 -15.44 5.32
C ALA A 74 -6.54 -14.83 4.25
N GLY A 75 -6.71 -15.28 3.04
CA GLY A 75 -6.00 -14.70 1.91
C GLY A 75 -5.24 -15.72 1.08
N CYS A 76 -4.65 -15.20 0.04
CA CYS A 76 -3.91 -16.01 -0.89
C CYS A 76 -2.45 -16.15 -0.47
N CYS A 77 -1.83 -16.87 -1.28
CA CYS A 77 -0.39 -16.89 -1.44
C CYS A 77 0.28 -17.70 -0.34
N SER A 78 0.21 -19.01 -0.52
CA SER A 78 1.05 -19.98 0.20
C SER A 78 2.50 -19.54 0.17
N GLY A 79 2.93 -18.84 1.18
CA GLY A 79 4.26 -18.25 1.29
C GLY A 79 5.11 -18.84 2.39
N GLY A 80 4.71 -19.92 2.99
CA GLY A 80 5.57 -20.60 3.96
C GLY A 80 6.79 -21.22 3.29
N PRO A 81 7.89 -21.44 4.03
CA PRO A 81 9.03 -22.19 3.53
C PRO A 81 8.55 -23.53 2.93
N LEU A 82 8.86 -23.76 1.66
CA LEU A 82 8.48 -24.97 0.92
C LEU A 82 7.01 -25.05 0.45
N GLY A 83 6.19 -23.98 0.58
CA GLY A 83 4.78 -24.01 0.13
C GLY A 83 3.87 -24.99 0.89
N LEU A 84 4.30 -25.47 2.05
CA LEU A 84 3.62 -26.51 2.82
C LEU A 84 2.75 -25.95 3.96
N LEU A 85 2.83 -24.64 4.24
CA LEU A 85 2.03 -24.00 5.27
C LEU A 85 0.98 -23.07 4.64
N PRO A 86 -0.20 -22.92 5.26
CA PRO A 86 -1.17 -21.92 4.82
C PRO A 86 -0.51 -20.55 4.77
N GLY A 87 -0.91 -19.74 3.80
CA GLY A 87 -0.29 -18.44 3.54
C GLY A 87 -0.21 -17.56 4.78
N PHE A 88 0.96 -17.05 5.03
CA PHE A 88 1.17 -15.97 5.99
C PHE A 88 0.96 -14.64 5.27
N GLY A 89 0.46 -13.64 6.00
CA GLY A 89 0.27 -12.29 5.46
C GLY A 89 -1.19 -11.81 5.54
N GLY A 90 -2.15 -12.72 5.52
CA GLY A 90 -3.55 -12.42 5.69
C GLY A 90 -4.12 -11.47 4.64
N ARG A 91 -5.28 -10.88 4.94
CA ARG A 91 -5.99 -9.95 4.07
C ARG A 91 -5.62 -8.51 4.42
N VAL A 92 -5.03 -7.80 3.49
CA VAL A 92 -4.72 -6.37 3.61
C VAL A 92 -5.66 -5.54 2.75
N GLY A 93 -5.92 -4.30 3.18
CA GLY A 93 -6.66 -3.32 2.39
C GLY A 93 -5.75 -2.57 1.43
N LEU A 94 -6.31 -2.10 0.33
CA LEU A 94 -5.68 -1.12 -0.53
C LEU A 94 -6.64 0.05 -0.76
N LEU A 95 -6.16 1.26 -0.53
CA LEU A 95 -6.87 2.48 -0.90
C LEU A 95 -6.11 3.16 -2.04
N ALA A 96 -6.82 3.46 -3.13
CA ALA A 96 -6.29 4.19 -4.27
C ALA A 96 -6.95 5.57 -4.36
N LEU A 97 -6.17 6.62 -4.40
CA LEU A 97 -6.62 8.01 -4.45
C LEU A 97 -5.94 8.74 -5.61
N SER A 98 -6.73 9.29 -6.52
CA SER A 98 -6.25 10.11 -7.64
C SER A 98 -7.41 10.93 -8.21
N PRO A 99 -7.16 12.13 -8.75
CA PRO A 99 -8.18 12.89 -9.48
C PRO A 99 -8.58 12.21 -10.81
N MET A 100 -7.82 11.20 -11.26
CA MET A 100 -8.08 10.45 -12.48
C MET A 100 -8.97 9.22 -12.26
N LEU A 101 -9.24 8.84 -11.01
CA LEU A 101 -10.05 7.67 -10.69
C LEU A 101 -11.51 8.06 -10.45
N THR A 102 -12.43 7.15 -10.81
CA THR A 102 -13.83 7.25 -10.39
C THR A 102 -13.93 6.94 -8.90
N GLY A 103 -14.23 7.94 -8.08
CA GLY A 103 -14.33 7.80 -6.64
C GLY A 103 -15.50 6.94 -6.17
N GLY A 104 -15.43 6.49 -4.91
CA GLY A 104 -16.51 5.76 -4.24
C GLY A 104 -16.71 4.31 -4.73
N ARG A 105 -15.74 3.73 -5.40
CA ARG A 105 -15.80 2.35 -5.90
C ARG A 105 -15.12 1.39 -4.94
N THR A 106 -15.68 0.18 -4.84
CA THR A 106 -15.05 -0.96 -4.21
C THR A 106 -14.79 -2.03 -5.27
N VAL A 107 -13.59 -2.57 -5.29
CA VAL A 107 -13.19 -3.67 -6.18
C VAL A 107 -13.12 -4.96 -5.35
N ALA A 108 -13.82 -6.00 -5.80
CA ALA A 108 -13.85 -7.29 -5.14
C ALA A 108 -12.88 -8.31 -5.75
N THR A 109 -12.19 -7.95 -6.83
CA THR A 109 -11.17 -8.80 -7.44
C THR A 109 -10.04 -9.03 -6.44
N GLN A 110 -9.66 -10.29 -6.27
CA GLN A 110 -8.56 -10.64 -5.40
C GLN A 110 -7.22 -10.30 -6.05
N TYR A 111 -6.45 -9.50 -5.36
CA TYR A 111 -5.09 -9.11 -5.73
C TYR A 111 -4.12 -9.39 -4.58
N ASP A 112 -2.83 -9.35 -4.88
CA ASP A 112 -1.75 -9.47 -3.92
C ASP A 112 -0.66 -8.41 -4.18
N HIS A 113 0.40 -8.41 -3.38
CA HIS A 113 1.51 -7.48 -3.56
C HIS A 113 2.25 -7.66 -4.89
N MET A 114 2.22 -8.87 -5.48
CA MET A 114 2.79 -9.09 -6.80
C MET A 114 1.92 -8.45 -7.89
N SER A 115 0.60 -8.41 -7.69
CA SER A 115 -0.32 -7.67 -8.54
C SER A 115 -0.06 -6.16 -8.49
N LEU A 116 0.23 -5.63 -7.29
CA LEU A 116 0.62 -4.23 -7.13
C LEU A 116 1.95 -3.95 -7.82
N LEU A 117 2.97 -4.77 -7.59
CA LEU A 117 4.26 -4.64 -8.26
C LEU A 117 4.11 -4.69 -9.79
N ARG A 118 3.36 -5.68 -10.31
CA ARG A 118 3.05 -5.77 -11.74
C ARG A 118 2.39 -4.51 -12.28
N THR A 119 1.46 -3.93 -11.52
CA THR A 119 0.77 -2.70 -11.92
C THR A 119 1.71 -1.51 -12.01
N ILE A 120 2.64 -1.39 -11.05
CA ILE A 120 3.67 -0.37 -11.06
C ILE A 120 4.59 -0.56 -12.27
N GLU A 121 5.10 -1.76 -12.48
CA GLU A 121 5.99 -2.09 -13.61
C GLU A 121 5.34 -1.81 -14.96
N ASP A 122 4.09 -2.24 -15.15
CA ASP A 122 3.32 -1.95 -16.37
C ASP A 122 3.16 -0.42 -16.59
N SER A 123 2.94 0.36 -15.52
CA SER A 123 2.78 1.81 -15.61
C SER A 123 4.04 2.55 -16.04
N PHE A 124 5.20 1.97 -15.78
CA PHE A 124 6.51 2.47 -16.22
C PHE A 124 6.99 1.84 -17.54
N GLY A 125 6.18 1.00 -18.18
CA GLY A 125 6.54 0.32 -19.42
C GLY A 125 7.64 -0.73 -19.25
N ILE A 126 7.83 -1.25 -18.04
CA ILE A 126 8.78 -2.32 -17.74
C ILE A 126 8.18 -3.63 -18.25
N THR A 127 8.94 -4.37 -19.03
CA THR A 127 8.52 -5.66 -19.64
C THR A 127 9.26 -6.86 -19.09
N GLU A 128 10.35 -6.63 -18.38
CA GLU A 128 11.10 -7.65 -17.63
C GLU A 128 10.71 -7.56 -16.15
N TYR A 129 9.69 -8.33 -15.79
CA TYR A 129 9.08 -8.24 -14.47
C TYR A 129 9.90 -8.90 -13.38
N LEU A 130 9.92 -8.30 -12.21
CA LEU A 130 10.61 -8.83 -11.04
C LEU A 130 9.82 -9.99 -10.40
N ASN A 131 10.51 -11.02 -10.01
CA ASN A 131 9.98 -12.16 -9.25
C ASN A 131 8.65 -12.70 -9.83
N ASN A 132 7.65 -12.88 -8.96
CA ASN A 132 6.35 -13.41 -9.33
C ASN A 132 5.41 -12.38 -9.98
N ALA A 133 5.81 -11.10 -10.12
CA ALA A 133 5.03 -10.09 -10.84
C ALA A 133 4.77 -10.52 -12.30
N ALA A 134 5.69 -11.27 -12.91
CA ALA A 134 5.50 -11.84 -14.24
C ALA A 134 4.24 -12.72 -14.38
N ARG A 135 3.81 -13.36 -13.29
CA ARG A 135 2.64 -14.25 -13.25
C ARG A 135 1.40 -13.58 -12.65
N ALA A 136 1.56 -12.44 -12.03
CA ALA A 136 0.47 -11.71 -11.40
C ALA A 136 -0.37 -10.94 -12.42
N SER A 137 -1.63 -10.70 -12.08
CA SER A 137 -2.52 -9.84 -12.86
C SER A 137 -2.37 -8.39 -12.41
N ALA A 138 -2.20 -7.47 -13.35
CA ALA A 138 -2.23 -6.04 -13.03
C ALA A 138 -3.62 -5.59 -12.55
N MET A 139 -3.66 -4.63 -11.64
CA MET A 139 -4.85 -4.15 -10.94
C MET A 139 -5.66 -3.14 -11.78
N LYS A 140 -5.98 -3.49 -13.01
CA LYS A 140 -6.59 -2.59 -14.02
C LYS A 140 -7.97 -2.07 -13.63
N ASP A 141 -8.74 -2.82 -12.85
CA ASP A 141 -10.08 -2.43 -12.39
C ASP A 141 -10.03 -1.51 -11.15
N VAL A 142 -8.90 -1.46 -10.44
CA VAL A 142 -8.65 -0.49 -9.37
C VAL A 142 -8.32 0.89 -9.96
N LEU A 143 -7.67 0.93 -11.11
CA LEU A 143 -7.16 2.15 -11.77
C LEU A 143 -8.11 2.71 -12.86
N ARG A 144 -9.42 2.61 -12.65
CA ARG A 144 -10.43 3.11 -13.60
C ARG A 144 -11.26 4.25 -13.04
#